data_6310981e860a8f6bd4a1994f73711932
#
_entry.id   6310981e860a8f6bd4a1994f73711932
#
_cell.length_a   1.000
_cell.length_b   1.000
_cell.length_c   1.000
_cell.angle_alpha   90.00
_cell.angle_beta   90.00
_cell.angle_gamma   90.00
#
_symmetry.space_group_name_H-M   'P 1'
#
loop_
_entity.id
_entity.type
_entity.pdbx_description
1 polymer ?
#
loop_
_entity_poly.entity_id
_entity_poly.type
_entity_poly.pdbx_seq_one_letter_code
_entity_poly.pdbx_strand_id
1 'polypeptide(L)'
;MAGARFFEVKTVQKMDGADLAACVPRPCILANDEGYNQEWSTELTVPQAMDEYIKAWCALKVLSKVYGFGDPDGFVFNMSVGYDLEGIKGEKVNTYIDGMMDANKTAIFGECKAVLKELFPAESDYIDAIDPRVSRSVTVSTLHGCPPDEIERIASYLISEKHLHTFVKCNPTILGYETARRT
;
A
#
# COMPACT_ATOMS: atom_id res chain seq x y z
N MET A 1 -9.40 -3.91 17.26
CA MET A 1 -9.19 -2.90 16.18
C MET A 1 -10.09 -1.69 16.44
N ALA A 2 -9.60 -0.48 16.22
CA ALA A 2 -10.31 0.77 16.56
C ALA A 2 -11.49 1.12 15.61
N GLY A 3 -12.00 0.16 14.85
CA GLY A 3 -13.11 0.34 13.91
C GLY A 3 -12.73 0.91 12.56
N ALA A 4 -11.43 1.07 12.26
CA ALA A 4 -10.98 1.48 10.93
C ALA A 4 -11.32 0.40 9.90
N ARG A 5 -11.80 0.84 8.73
CA ARG A 5 -12.21 -0.05 7.64
C ARG A 5 -11.49 0.22 6.33
N PHE A 6 -10.77 1.30 6.24
CA PHE A 6 -9.98 1.70 5.10
C PHE A 6 -8.55 1.98 5.56
N PHE A 7 -7.60 1.23 5.03
CA PHE A 7 -6.20 1.32 5.41
C PHE A 7 -5.35 1.68 4.20
N GLU A 8 -4.84 2.89 4.17
CA GLU A 8 -3.81 3.24 3.20
C GLU A 8 -2.48 2.66 3.67
N VAL A 9 -1.90 1.77 2.86
CA VAL A 9 -0.57 1.24 3.13
C VAL A 9 0.50 2.27 2.77
N LYS A 10 1.70 2.11 3.31
CA LYS A 10 2.77 3.07 3.10
C LYS A 10 3.10 3.21 1.61
N THR A 11 3.35 4.44 1.17
CA THR A 11 3.67 4.75 -0.22
C THR A 11 4.92 4.01 -0.70
N VAL A 12 4.85 3.41 -1.87
CA VAL A 12 5.99 2.86 -2.59
C VAL A 12 6.36 3.76 -3.77
N GLN A 13 7.62 3.73 -4.14
CA GLN A 13 8.16 4.54 -5.23
C GLN A 13 9.38 3.84 -5.87
N LYS A 14 9.85 4.36 -7.00
CA LYS A 14 11.00 3.78 -7.72
C LYS A 14 12.29 3.72 -6.89
N MET A 15 12.50 4.72 -6.02
CA MET A 15 13.60 4.70 -5.05
C MET A 15 13.08 4.07 -3.76
N ASP A 16 13.70 3.01 -3.31
CA ASP A 16 13.29 2.28 -2.11
C ASP A 16 14.48 1.98 -1.18
N GLY A 17 14.24 1.34 -0.07
CA GLY A 17 15.18 0.96 0.97
C GLY A 17 16.64 1.29 0.73
N ALA A 18 17.33 0.48 -0.08
CA ALA A 18 18.76 0.64 -0.35
C ALA A 18 19.09 1.93 -1.15
N ASP A 19 18.22 2.30 -2.09
CA ASP A 19 18.41 3.52 -2.91
C ASP A 19 18.29 4.76 -2.04
N LEU A 20 17.31 4.77 -1.13
CA LEU A 20 17.10 5.86 -0.19
C LEU A 20 18.27 5.98 0.80
N ALA A 21 18.74 4.85 1.34
CA ALA A 21 19.87 4.83 2.23
C ALA A 21 21.18 5.34 1.57
N ALA A 22 21.32 5.14 0.26
CA ALA A 22 22.46 5.66 -0.50
C ALA A 22 22.37 7.18 -0.77
N CYS A 23 21.14 7.72 -0.87
CA CYS A 23 20.90 9.12 -1.23
C CYS A 23 20.76 10.05 -0.02
N VAL A 24 20.27 9.54 1.11
CA VAL A 24 19.99 10.31 2.32
C VAL A 24 20.57 9.64 3.54
N PRO A 25 21.33 10.37 4.38
CA PRO A 25 21.94 9.80 5.58
C PRO A 25 20.94 9.18 6.57
N ARG A 26 19.71 9.68 6.54
CA ARG A 26 18.59 9.18 7.36
C ARG A 26 17.31 9.22 6.54
N PRO A 27 17.02 8.17 5.79
CA PRO A 27 15.82 8.12 4.94
C PRO A 27 14.52 8.09 5.76
N CYS A 28 14.60 7.77 7.05
CA CYS A 28 13.48 7.64 7.95
C CYS A 28 13.78 8.26 9.33
N ILE A 29 12.75 8.80 9.96
CA ILE A 29 12.76 9.12 11.38
C ILE A 29 12.10 7.94 12.09
N LEU A 30 12.89 7.22 12.88
CA LEU A 30 12.40 6.14 13.71
C LEU A 30 12.05 6.69 15.09
N ALA A 31 10.78 6.68 15.44
CA ALA A 31 10.30 6.99 16.78
C ALA A 31 10.18 5.68 17.57
N ASN A 32 11.26 5.26 18.23
CA ASN A 32 11.35 3.97 18.92
C ASN A 32 10.26 3.78 19.97
N ASP A 33 9.91 4.84 20.68
CA ASP A 33 8.91 4.79 21.76
C ASP A 33 7.48 4.72 21.25
N GLU A 34 7.25 5.22 20.05
CA GLU A 34 5.93 5.22 19.41
C GLU A 34 5.78 4.10 18.37
N GLY A 35 6.86 3.43 18.01
CA GLY A 35 6.86 2.26 17.16
C GLY A 35 6.48 2.53 15.72
N TYR A 36 6.60 3.78 15.21
CA TYR A 36 6.29 4.07 13.83
C TYR A 36 7.33 4.94 13.14
N ASN A 37 7.36 4.82 11.83
CA ASN A 37 8.23 5.54 10.94
C ASN A 37 7.49 6.73 10.36
N GLN A 38 8.04 7.93 10.52
CA GLN A 38 7.39 9.16 10.12
C GLN A 38 7.77 9.64 8.73
N GLU A 39 8.85 9.13 8.18
CA GLU A 39 9.45 9.78 7.02
C GLU A 39 9.45 8.87 5.79
N TRP A 40 9.50 9.50 4.64
CA TRP A 40 9.59 8.90 3.31
C TRP A 40 8.62 7.71 3.10
N SER A 41 8.84 6.88 2.11
CA SER A 41 7.89 5.82 1.83
C SER A 41 8.09 4.61 2.74
N THR A 42 9.21 3.93 2.68
CA THR A 42 9.50 2.75 3.49
C THR A 42 11.00 2.49 3.52
N GLU A 43 11.49 1.90 4.60
CA GLU A 43 12.84 1.37 4.71
C GLU A 43 13.01 0.06 3.94
N LEU A 44 11.91 -0.61 3.65
CA LEU A 44 11.90 -1.84 2.89
C LEU A 44 12.06 -1.55 1.41
N THR A 45 12.59 -2.52 0.68
CA THR A 45 12.47 -2.53 -0.78
C THR A 45 11.01 -2.71 -1.18
N VAL A 46 10.65 -2.31 -2.40
CA VAL A 46 9.26 -2.44 -2.88
C VAL A 46 8.77 -3.89 -2.83
N PRO A 47 9.54 -4.91 -3.23
CA PRO A 47 9.13 -6.31 -3.06
C PRO A 47 8.90 -6.70 -1.59
N GLN A 48 9.78 -6.29 -0.68
CA GLN A 48 9.60 -6.57 0.75
C GLN A 48 8.35 -5.89 1.32
N ALA A 49 8.07 -4.65 0.91
CA ALA A 49 6.85 -3.96 1.31
C ALA A 49 5.59 -4.68 0.81
N MET A 50 5.60 -5.15 -0.44
CA MET A 50 4.50 -5.95 -1.00
C MET A 50 4.27 -7.22 -0.16
N ASP A 51 5.34 -7.94 0.16
CA ASP A 51 5.27 -9.15 0.97
C ASP A 51 4.64 -8.88 2.34
N GLU A 52 5.07 -7.81 3.02
CA GLU A 52 4.51 -7.43 4.32
C GLU A 52 3.01 -7.06 4.23
N TYR A 53 2.58 -6.38 3.17
CA TYR A 53 1.16 -6.02 3.01
C TYR A 53 0.30 -7.26 2.71
N ILE A 54 0.79 -8.20 1.91
CA ILE A 54 0.10 -9.47 1.64
C ILE A 54 0.02 -10.32 2.92
N LYS A 55 1.10 -10.41 3.69
CA LYS A 55 1.09 -11.07 5.01
C LYS A 55 0.06 -10.44 5.95
N ALA A 56 0.05 -9.11 6.04
CA ALA A 56 -0.91 -8.39 6.87
C ALA A 56 -2.36 -8.64 6.43
N TRP A 57 -2.62 -8.66 5.12
CA TRP A 57 -3.93 -9.00 4.57
C TRP A 57 -4.40 -10.37 5.03
N CYS A 58 -3.59 -11.41 4.81
CA CYS A 58 -3.93 -12.77 5.20
C CYS A 58 -4.11 -12.91 6.72
N ALA A 59 -3.18 -12.36 7.50
CA ALA A 59 -3.23 -12.43 8.96
C ALA A 59 -4.48 -11.73 9.52
N LEU A 60 -4.80 -10.52 9.05
CA LEU A 60 -5.98 -9.79 9.53
C LEU A 60 -7.29 -10.52 9.20
N LYS A 61 -7.39 -11.14 8.02
CA LYS A 61 -8.56 -11.97 7.65
C LYS A 61 -8.76 -13.11 8.64
N VAL A 62 -7.71 -13.89 8.88
CA VAL A 62 -7.78 -15.07 9.77
C VAL A 62 -8.01 -14.65 11.22
N LEU A 63 -7.26 -13.67 11.72
CA LEU A 63 -7.42 -13.21 13.11
C LEU A 63 -8.79 -12.59 13.36
N SER A 64 -9.35 -11.85 12.39
CA SER A 64 -10.71 -11.34 12.50
C SER A 64 -11.73 -12.46 12.58
N LYS A 65 -11.55 -13.49 11.78
CA LYS A 65 -12.42 -14.70 11.78
C LYS A 65 -12.33 -15.45 13.10
N VAL A 66 -11.10 -15.76 13.55
CA VAL A 66 -10.86 -16.62 14.73
C VAL A 66 -11.24 -15.92 16.04
N TYR A 67 -10.88 -14.63 16.16
CA TYR A 67 -11.07 -13.89 17.43
C TYR A 67 -12.29 -12.97 17.43
N GLY A 68 -13.06 -12.94 16.34
CA GLY A 68 -14.26 -12.12 16.28
C GLY A 68 -14.01 -10.61 16.35
N PHE A 69 -12.88 -10.13 15.79
CA PHE A 69 -12.53 -8.70 15.82
C PHE A 69 -13.35 -7.86 14.83
N GLY A 70 -14.38 -8.42 14.25
CA GLY A 70 -15.26 -7.82 13.27
C GLY A 70 -15.36 -8.70 12.03
N ASP A 71 -16.10 -8.17 11.02
CA ASP A 71 -16.24 -8.84 9.73
C ASP A 71 -14.87 -8.95 9.04
N PRO A 72 -14.38 -10.16 8.74
CA PRO A 72 -13.13 -10.35 8.01
C PRO A 72 -13.10 -9.65 6.64
N ASP A 73 -14.26 -9.42 6.03
CA ASP A 73 -14.41 -8.72 4.76
C ASP A 73 -14.82 -7.25 4.93
N GLY A 74 -14.95 -6.80 6.17
CA GLY A 74 -15.35 -5.44 6.52
C GLY A 74 -14.27 -4.38 6.41
N PHE A 75 -13.10 -4.68 5.85
CA PHE A 75 -12.03 -3.71 5.64
C PHE A 75 -11.39 -3.86 4.27
N VAL A 76 -10.75 -2.81 3.80
CA VAL A 76 -10.01 -2.76 2.55
C VAL A 76 -8.63 -2.16 2.75
N PHE A 77 -7.66 -2.63 1.97
CA PHE A 77 -6.38 -1.98 1.80
C PHE A 77 -6.43 -1.07 0.57
N ASN A 78 -5.77 0.06 0.67
CA ASN A 78 -5.57 1.02 -0.39
C ASN A 78 -4.07 1.18 -0.63
N MET A 79 -3.62 0.91 -1.84
CA MET A 79 -2.22 1.12 -2.22
C MET A 79 -1.89 2.61 -2.18
N SER A 80 -0.62 2.93 -2.05
CA SER A 80 -0.13 4.29 -2.23
C SER A 80 1.14 4.25 -3.06
N VAL A 81 1.19 5.05 -4.11
CA VAL A 81 2.33 5.15 -5.02
C VAL A 81 2.72 6.61 -5.20
N GLY A 82 4.00 6.85 -5.44
CA GLY A 82 4.51 8.20 -5.59
C GLY A 82 5.64 8.32 -6.60
N TYR A 83 6.21 9.52 -6.68
CA TYR A 83 7.28 9.98 -7.53
C TYR A 83 6.79 10.43 -8.92
N ASP A 84 7.10 9.75 -10.01
CA ASP A 84 6.75 10.11 -11.38
C ASP A 84 6.11 8.95 -12.14
N LEU A 85 5.51 9.24 -13.29
CA LEU A 85 4.85 8.24 -14.12
C LEU A 85 5.83 7.18 -14.62
N GLU A 86 7.05 7.57 -14.99
CA GLU A 86 8.08 6.62 -15.44
C GLU A 86 8.42 5.61 -14.34
N GLY A 87 8.59 6.07 -13.11
CA GLY A 87 8.84 5.21 -11.96
C GLY A 87 7.67 4.30 -11.66
N ILE A 88 6.44 4.81 -11.74
CA ILE A 88 5.23 4.00 -11.51
C ILE A 88 5.03 2.95 -12.61
N LYS A 89 5.33 3.25 -13.86
CA LYS A 89 5.34 2.30 -14.98
C LYS A 89 6.54 1.35 -14.97
N GLY A 90 7.58 1.68 -14.22
CA GLY A 90 8.78 0.86 -14.09
C GLY A 90 8.48 -0.51 -13.49
N GLU A 91 9.25 -1.52 -13.86
CA GLU A 91 9.05 -2.92 -13.48
C GLU A 91 8.81 -3.09 -11.97
N LYS A 92 9.61 -2.43 -11.14
CA LYS A 92 9.56 -2.53 -9.67
C LYS A 92 8.18 -2.16 -9.11
N VAL A 93 7.68 -0.97 -9.42
CA VAL A 93 6.40 -0.48 -8.90
C VAL A 93 5.22 -1.14 -9.62
N ASN A 94 5.37 -1.41 -10.92
CA ASN A 94 4.33 -2.08 -11.68
C ASN A 94 4.09 -3.52 -11.19
N THR A 95 5.15 -4.25 -10.85
CA THR A 95 5.06 -5.60 -10.24
C THR A 95 4.36 -5.55 -8.88
N TYR A 96 4.66 -4.54 -8.08
CA TYR A 96 3.95 -4.30 -6.81
C TYR A 96 2.44 -4.10 -7.04
N ILE A 97 2.07 -3.21 -7.96
CA ILE A 97 0.65 -2.96 -8.27
C ILE A 97 -0.05 -4.26 -8.69
N ASP A 98 0.56 -5.01 -9.60
CA ASP A 98 -0.03 -6.24 -10.13
C ASP A 98 -0.12 -7.36 -9.07
N GLY A 99 0.86 -7.44 -8.16
CA GLY A 99 0.84 -8.38 -7.03
C GLY A 99 -0.21 -8.03 -5.98
N MET A 100 -0.42 -6.75 -5.72
CA MET A 100 -1.48 -6.29 -4.81
C MET A 100 -2.88 -6.44 -5.41
N MET A 101 -3.01 -6.34 -6.73
CA MET A 101 -4.29 -6.59 -7.43
C MET A 101 -4.62 -8.08 -7.53
N ASP A 102 -3.60 -8.94 -7.55
CA ASP A 102 -3.75 -10.39 -7.59
C ASP A 102 -2.55 -11.07 -6.94
N ALA A 103 -2.66 -11.34 -5.65
CA ALA A 103 -1.61 -11.95 -4.84
C ALA A 103 -1.27 -13.40 -5.26
N ASN A 104 -2.11 -14.07 -6.07
CA ASN A 104 -1.74 -15.37 -6.65
C ASN A 104 -0.50 -15.30 -7.55
N LYS A 105 -0.15 -14.11 -8.02
CA LYS A 105 1.08 -13.88 -8.79
C LYS A 105 2.35 -13.84 -7.93
N THR A 106 2.21 -13.92 -6.60
CA THR A 106 3.31 -13.82 -5.64
C THR A 106 3.50 -15.11 -4.88
N ALA A 107 4.74 -15.46 -4.55
CA ALA A 107 5.05 -16.65 -3.76
C ALA A 107 4.52 -16.51 -2.31
N ILE A 108 4.66 -15.30 -1.76
CA ILE A 108 4.34 -15.01 -0.36
C ILE A 108 2.87 -15.31 0.00
N PHE A 109 1.94 -15.17 -0.94
CA PHE A 109 0.53 -15.46 -0.68
C PHE A 109 0.29 -16.94 -0.37
N GLY A 110 0.93 -17.83 -1.13
CA GLY A 110 0.90 -19.27 -0.86
C GLY A 110 1.60 -19.65 0.43
N GLU A 111 2.77 -19.08 0.69
CA GLU A 111 3.54 -19.29 1.92
C GLU A 111 2.75 -18.86 3.17
N CYS A 112 2.11 -17.68 3.11
CA CYS A 112 1.24 -17.22 4.20
C CYS A 112 0.08 -18.18 4.48
N LYS A 113 -0.59 -18.64 3.44
CA LYS A 113 -1.68 -19.61 3.60
C LYS A 113 -1.21 -20.90 4.24
N ALA A 114 -0.04 -21.39 3.83
CA ALA A 114 0.53 -22.61 4.42
C ALA A 114 0.78 -22.44 5.92
N VAL A 115 1.47 -21.39 6.32
CA VAL A 115 1.74 -21.09 7.74
C VAL A 115 0.44 -20.88 8.53
N LEU A 116 -0.51 -20.15 7.97
CA LEU A 116 -1.79 -19.92 8.65
C LEU A 116 -2.60 -21.19 8.85
N LYS A 117 -2.55 -22.16 7.91
CA LYS A 117 -3.19 -23.46 8.08
C LYS A 117 -2.53 -24.31 9.16
N GLU A 118 -1.22 -24.22 9.32
CA GLU A 118 -0.51 -24.88 10.43
C GLU A 118 -0.94 -24.32 11.79
N LEU A 119 -1.09 -23.00 11.86
CA LEU A 119 -1.48 -22.30 13.10
C LEU A 119 -2.98 -22.43 13.42
N PHE A 120 -3.82 -22.47 12.40
CA PHE A 120 -5.28 -22.51 12.51
C PHE A 120 -5.89 -23.60 11.62
N PRO A 121 -5.63 -24.88 11.91
CA PRO A 121 -6.06 -25.98 11.04
C PRO A 121 -7.59 -26.08 10.89
N ALA A 122 -8.35 -25.66 11.88
CA ALA A 122 -9.82 -25.62 11.81
C ALA A 122 -10.36 -24.61 10.78
N GLU A 123 -9.56 -23.66 10.36
CA GLU A 123 -9.94 -22.61 9.41
C GLU A 123 -9.36 -22.84 8.00
N SER A 124 -8.87 -24.05 7.71
CA SER A 124 -8.19 -24.35 6.43
C SER A 124 -9.01 -23.98 5.20
N ASP A 125 -10.30 -24.29 5.16
CA ASP A 125 -11.19 -23.98 4.03
C ASP A 125 -11.36 -22.45 3.86
N TYR A 126 -11.47 -21.73 4.98
CA TYR A 126 -11.55 -20.27 4.95
C TYR A 126 -10.24 -19.64 4.46
N ILE A 127 -9.11 -20.17 4.92
CA ILE A 127 -7.77 -19.70 4.51
C ILE A 127 -7.58 -19.93 3.00
N ASP A 128 -8.02 -21.06 2.47
CA ASP A 128 -7.98 -21.32 1.03
C ASP A 128 -8.85 -20.38 0.22
N ALA A 129 -9.96 -19.93 0.79
CA ALA A 129 -10.91 -19.01 0.17
C ALA A 129 -10.56 -17.54 0.30
N ILE A 130 -9.45 -17.16 0.99
CA ILE A 130 -9.03 -15.76 1.10
C ILE A 130 -8.87 -15.15 -0.29
N ASP A 131 -9.56 -14.03 -0.52
CA ASP A 131 -9.50 -13.28 -1.78
C ASP A 131 -8.06 -12.80 -2.05
N PRO A 132 -7.46 -13.17 -3.19
CA PRO A 132 -6.13 -12.72 -3.58
C PRO A 132 -6.05 -11.24 -3.93
N ARG A 133 -7.19 -10.57 -4.10
CA ARG A 133 -7.26 -9.16 -4.43
C ARG A 133 -7.07 -8.31 -3.16
N VAL A 134 -5.81 -8.07 -2.82
CA VAL A 134 -5.44 -7.32 -1.61
C VAL A 134 -5.89 -5.87 -1.71
N SER A 135 -5.77 -5.27 -2.90
CA SER A 135 -6.25 -3.90 -3.14
C SER A 135 -6.79 -3.70 -4.54
N ARG A 136 -7.84 -2.88 -4.65
CA ARG A 136 -8.42 -2.40 -5.91
C ARG A 136 -8.33 -0.89 -6.06
N SER A 137 -7.65 -0.24 -5.14
CA SER A 137 -7.54 1.21 -5.12
C SER A 137 -6.13 1.67 -4.82
N VAL A 138 -5.82 2.88 -5.24
CA VAL A 138 -4.50 3.47 -5.10
C VAL A 138 -4.58 4.96 -4.86
N THR A 139 -3.76 5.46 -3.94
CA THR A 139 -3.53 6.89 -3.75
C THR A 139 -2.29 7.32 -4.52
N VAL A 140 -2.41 8.33 -5.34
CA VAL A 140 -1.29 9.08 -5.91
C VAL A 140 -0.78 10.03 -4.85
N SER A 141 0.37 9.68 -4.26
CA SER A 141 1.02 10.44 -3.19
C SER A 141 2.31 11.07 -3.72
N THR A 142 2.16 11.95 -4.69
CA THR A 142 3.25 12.75 -5.24
C THR A 142 3.37 14.03 -4.43
N LEU A 143 4.28 14.00 -3.47
CA LEU A 143 4.54 15.18 -2.65
C LEU A 143 5.56 16.10 -3.32
N HIS A 144 5.41 17.40 -3.08
CA HIS A 144 6.46 18.41 -3.25
C HIS A 144 6.95 18.62 -4.69
N GLY A 145 6.12 19.26 -5.51
CA GLY A 145 6.56 19.78 -6.80
C GLY A 145 6.27 18.90 -8.00
N CYS A 146 5.42 17.89 -7.87
CA CYS A 146 4.91 17.18 -9.04
C CYS A 146 3.95 18.12 -9.80
N PRO A 147 4.23 18.43 -11.08
CA PRO A 147 3.36 19.31 -11.86
C PRO A 147 1.94 18.71 -12.03
N PRO A 148 0.90 19.55 -12.15
CA PRO A 148 -0.47 19.09 -12.32
C PRO A 148 -0.68 18.15 -13.52
N ASP A 149 0.01 18.41 -14.63
CA ASP A 149 -0.04 17.57 -15.83
C ASP A 149 0.59 16.19 -15.62
N GLU A 150 1.60 16.09 -14.78
CA GLU A 150 2.17 14.79 -14.39
C GLU A 150 1.20 14.01 -13.50
N ILE A 151 0.55 14.67 -12.54
CA ILE A 151 -0.48 14.05 -11.70
C ILE A 151 -1.63 13.55 -12.57
N GLU A 152 -2.08 14.33 -13.55
CA GLU A 152 -3.12 13.92 -14.50
C GLU A 152 -2.71 12.68 -15.29
N ARG A 153 -1.48 12.63 -15.79
CA ARG A 153 -0.96 11.47 -16.54
C ARG A 153 -0.87 10.22 -15.67
N ILE A 154 -0.40 10.36 -14.42
CA ILE A 154 -0.35 9.26 -13.46
C ILE A 154 -1.76 8.74 -13.16
N ALA A 155 -2.69 9.63 -12.83
CA ALA A 155 -4.06 9.26 -12.52
C ALA A 155 -4.75 8.59 -13.73
N SER A 156 -4.56 9.13 -14.93
CA SER A 156 -5.08 8.56 -16.16
C SER A 156 -4.54 7.14 -16.42
N TYR A 157 -3.25 6.90 -16.20
CA TYR A 157 -2.66 5.57 -16.30
C TYR A 157 -3.28 4.58 -15.33
N LEU A 158 -3.38 4.95 -14.05
CA LEU A 158 -3.92 4.08 -13.01
C LEU A 158 -5.40 3.75 -13.22
N ILE A 159 -6.19 4.71 -13.72
CA ILE A 159 -7.60 4.52 -14.02
C ILE A 159 -7.80 3.70 -15.31
N SER A 160 -7.14 4.12 -16.39
CA SER A 160 -7.46 3.60 -17.74
C SER A 160 -6.71 2.32 -18.09
N GLU A 161 -5.45 2.17 -17.64
CA GLU A 161 -4.63 1.00 -17.96
C GLU A 161 -4.62 -0.04 -16.82
N LYS A 162 -4.63 0.41 -15.55
CA LYS A 162 -4.65 -0.50 -14.40
C LYS A 162 -6.06 -0.76 -13.84
N HIS A 163 -7.06 -0.01 -14.25
CA HIS A 163 -8.46 -0.14 -13.82
C HIS A 163 -8.64 -0.03 -12.30
N LEU A 164 -7.85 0.84 -11.66
CA LEU A 164 -7.87 1.07 -10.23
C LEU A 164 -8.76 2.27 -9.86
N HIS A 165 -9.46 2.16 -8.75
CA HIS A 165 -10.04 3.33 -8.09
C HIS A 165 -8.91 4.22 -7.59
N THR A 166 -8.78 5.41 -8.15
CA THR A 166 -7.62 6.27 -7.92
C THR A 166 -7.99 7.49 -7.10
N PHE A 167 -7.23 7.72 -6.04
CA PHE A 167 -7.29 8.92 -5.20
C PHE A 167 -6.07 9.78 -5.47
N VAL A 168 -6.23 11.09 -5.41
CA VAL A 168 -5.11 12.04 -5.44
C VAL A 168 -4.99 12.68 -4.06
N LYS A 169 -3.83 12.53 -3.44
CA LYS A 169 -3.54 13.16 -2.17
C LYS A 169 -3.22 14.62 -2.38
N CYS A 170 -4.05 15.48 -1.80
CA CYS A 170 -3.89 16.92 -1.88
C CYS A 170 -3.37 17.48 -0.55
N ASN A 171 -2.62 18.56 -0.63
CA ASN A 171 -2.19 19.29 0.57
C ASN A 171 -3.40 19.98 1.22
N PRO A 172 -3.42 20.07 2.56
CA PRO A 172 -4.48 20.77 3.25
C PRO A 172 -4.47 22.26 2.93
N THR A 173 -5.67 22.83 2.76
CA THR A 173 -5.86 24.27 2.52
C THR A 173 -5.81 25.09 3.82
N ILE A 174 -4.75 24.93 4.60
CA ILE A 174 -4.59 25.55 5.93
C ILE A 174 -4.60 27.09 5.90
N LEU A 175 -4.30 27.68 4.76
CA LEU A 175 -4.36 29.14 4.57
C LEU A 175 -5.76 29.65 4.19
N GLY A 176 -6.77 28.77 4.16
CA GLY A 176 -8.12 29.07 3.76
C GLY A 176 -8.34 29.02 2.24
N TYR A 177 -9.61 28.82 1.85
CA TYR A 177 -10.02 28.58 0.47
C TYR A 177 -9.54 29.66 -0.51
N GLU A 178 -9.75 30.94 -0.16
CA GLU A 178 -9.42 32.05 -1.07
C GLU A 178 -7.92 32.16 -1.36
N THR A 179 -7.08 31.88 -0.36
CA THR A 179 -5.62 31.89 -0.55
C THR A 179 -5.18 30.68 -1.36
N ALA A 180 -5.66 29.50 -1.01
CA ALA A 180 -5.31 28.26 -1.70
C ALA A 180 -5.75 28.24 -3.18
N ARG A 181 -6.83 28.97 -3.53
CA ARG A 181 -7.29 29.09 -4.91
C ARG A 181 -6.42 30.00 -5.78
N ARG A 182 -5.64 30.90 -5.15
CA ARG A 182 -4.79 31.90 -5.85
C ARG A 182 -3.36 31.42 -6.06
N THR A 183 -2.94 30.35 -5.37
CA THR A 183 -1.64 29.68 -5.53
C THR A 183 -1.75 28.56 -6.52
#